data_167a937949a6a0ed53fb243bcbc53404
#
_entry.id   167a937949a6a0ed53fb243bcbc53404
#
_cell.length_a   1.000
_cell.length_b   1.000
_cell.length_c   1.000
_cell.angle_alpha   90.00
_cell.angle_beta   90.00
_cell.angle_gamma   90.00
#
_symmetry.space_group_name_H-M   'P 1'
#
loop_
_entity.id
_entity.type
_entity.pdbx_description
1 polymer ?
#
loop_
_entity_poly.entity_id
_entity_poly.type
_entity_poly.pdbx_seq_one_letter_code
_entity_poly.pdbx_strand_id
1 'polypeptide(L)'
;MRIAYLVDKRSVGGGMEYVRRQIAAHPNDECRVFEADRGECTVAAMNAWGAEIVHANHLKALLQLFRNPFARLGGYVVFTVHGIHLRRFDFLPNTPANLVKRWARLSLERYLYRKCDRIVALTETDAADIHRLYGRHLPVAIEPNSIGRSTLRSAEGLRYGEGQFAFVCIARFEFQKGQDVLIKAIARVHETLRRLEKKTLFIGGGPFLRHIRCLAEELGVSDLVEFAGEIYDAGVYMTCGRTLIAPSRWEGMPYLLLEAVARGRRIIASDCPGNRDVLKDYSLSTMFPVEDVSSLAEQMQSAD
;
A
#
# COMPACT_ATOMS: atom_id res chain seq x y z
N MET A 1 -15.72 18.35 16.87
CA MET A 1 -14.64 19.03 16.12
C MET A 1 -14.90 18.95 14.63
N ARG A 2 -14.29 19.82 13.83
CA ARG A 2 -14.30 19.74 12.36
C ARG A 2 -12.98 19.16 11.87
N ILE A 3 -13.03 17.96 11.32
CA ILE A 3 -11.85 17.20 10.85
C ILE A 3 -11.85 17.10 9.33
N ALA A 4 -10.88 17.74 8.68
CA ALA A 4 -10.68 17.68 7.25
C ALA A 4 -9.70 16.55 6.89
N TYR A 5 -10.14 15.53 6.18
CA TYR A 5 -9.28 14.47 5.66
C TYR A 5 -8.85 14.79 4.23
N LEU A 6 -7.53 14.95 4.02
CA LEU A 6 -6.97 15.25 2.70
C LEU A 6 -6.45 13.98 2.04
N VAL A 7 -6.94 13.70 0.84
CA VAL A 7 -6.56 12.55 0.02
C VAL A 7 -6.17 12.97 -1.40
N ASP A 8 -5.47 12.13 -2.14
CA ASP A 8 -5.18 12.43 -3.55
C ASP A 8 -6.46 12.37 -4.36
N LYS A 9 -7.19 11.25 -4.27
CA LYS A 9 -8.52 11.04 -4.86
C LYS A 9 -9.33 10.04 -4.03
N ARG A 10 -10.66 10.06 -4.13
CA ARG A 10 -11.55 9.06 -3.51
C ARG A 10 -11.50 7.77 -4.33
N SER A 11 -10.41 7.03 -4.25
CA SER A 11 -10.26 5.74 -4.90
C SER A 11 -10.33 4.59 -3.88
N VAL A 12 -10.51 3.38 -4.40
CA VAL A 12 -10.36 2.17 -3.59
C VAL A 12 -8.87 1.97 -3.29
N GLY A 13 -8.51 1.73 -2.03
CA GLY A 13 -7.13 1.47 -1.60
C GLY A 13 -6.92 1.72 -0.11
N GLY A 14 -5.76 1.29 0.39
CA GLY A 14 -5.44 1.33 1.83
C GLY A 14 -5.54 2.71 2.47
N GLY A 15 -5.14 3.77 1.78
CA GLY A 15 -5.25 5.14 2.31
C GLY A 15 -6.70 5.60 2.51
N MET A 16 -7.61 5.26 1.58
CA MET A 16 -9.03 5.56 1.75
C MET A 16 -9.70 4.67 2.79
N GLU A 17 -9.26 3.42 2.91
CA GLU A 17 -9.74 2.53 3.98
C GLU A 17 -9.34 3.08 5.36
N TYR A 18 -8.11 3.56 5.50
CA TYR A 18 -7.67 4.27 6.70
C TYR A 18 -8.60 5.46 7.03
N VAL A 19 -8.87 6.34 6.05
CA VAL A 19 -9.75 7.51 6.26
C VAL A 19 -11.17 7.10 6.67
N ARG A 20 -11.75 6.08 6.01
CA ARG A 20 -13.08 5.58 6.40
C ARG A 20 -13.12 5.11 7.85
N ARG A 21 -12.08 4.40 8.29
CA ARG A 21 -11.96 3.92 9.66
C ARG A 21 -11.78 5.05 10.65
N GLN A 22 -10.99 6.05 10.31
CA GLN A 22 -10.84 7.26 11.14
C GLN A 22 -12.18 7.99 11.29
N ILE A 23 -12.93 8.18 10.21
CA ILE A 23 -14.26 8.80 10.26
C ILE A 23 -15.20 7.98 11.16
N ALA A 24 -15.20 6.66 11.01
CA ALA A 24 -16.05 5.77 11.83
C ALA A 24 -15.66 5.78 13.33
N ALA A 25 -14.38 6.03 13.64
CA ALA A 25 -13.90 6.16 15.02
C ALA A 25 -14.27 7.51 15.68
N HIS A 26 -14.71 8.50 14.89
CA HIS A 26 -15.07 9.84 15.34
C HIS A 26 -16.54 10.19 15.03
N PRO A 27 -17.53 9.41 15.52
CA PRO A 27 -18.94 9.55 15.12
C PRO A 27 -19.59 10.87 15.57
N ASN A 28 -19.00 11.56 16.54
CA ASN A 28 -19.48 12.83 17.07
C ASN A 28 -18.80 14.06 16.44
N ASP A 29 -17.86 13.84 15.53
CA ASP A 29 -17.13 14.91 14.87
C ASP A 29 -17.67 15.16 13.46
N GLU A 30 -17.62 16.41 13.00
CA GLU A 30 -17.97 16.77 11.63
C GLU A 30 -16.76 16.49 10.73
N CYS A 31 -16.82 15.37 9.98
CA CYS A 31 -15.73 14.91 9.13
C CYS A 31 -16.00 15.20 7.66
N ARG A 32 -15.02 15.73 6.93
CA ARG A 32 -15.10 15.98 5.50
C ARG A 32 -13.84 15.55 4.77
N VAL A 33 -14.03 14.92 3.58
CA VAL A 33 -12.93 14.49 2.73
C VAL A 33 -12.74 15.50 1.60
N PHE A 34 -11.49 15.96 1.41
CA PHE A 34 -11.05 16.88 0.35
C PHE A 34 -10.07 16.18 -0.57
N GLU A 35 -10.21 16.41 -1.88
CA GLU A 35 -9.45 15.73 -2.91
C GLU A 35 -8.43 16.65 -3.59
N ALA A 36 -7.16 16.24 -3.61
CA ALA A 36 -6.10 16.98 -4.27
C ALA A 36 -6.26 17.00 -5.81
N ASP A 37 -6.77 15.92 -6.40
CA ASP A 37 -7.05 15.86 -7.85
C ASP A 37 -8.11 16.88 -8.30
N ARG A 38 -8.97 17.33 -7.37
CA ARG A 38 -9.96 18.40 -7.60
C ARG A 38 -9.48 19.80 -7.19
N GLY A 39 -8.24 19.90 -6.69
CA GLY A 39 -7.71 21.17 -6.23
C GLY A 39 -8.27 21.65 -4.87
N GLU A 40 -8.93 20.76 -4.11
CA GLU A 40 -9.62 21.11 -2.87
C GLU A 40 -8.70 21.23 -1.65
N CYS A 41 -7.50 20.63 -1.68
CA CYS A 41 -6.58 20.59 -0.55
C CYS A 41 -5.78 21.89 -0.41
N THR A 42 -6.44 23.00 -0.12
CA THR A 42 -5.82 24.32 0.03
C THR A 42 -6.07 24.92 1.42
N VAL A 43 -5.15 25.76 1.91
CA VAL A 43 -5.32 26.49 3.18
C VAL A 43 -6.61 27.34 3.16
N ALA A 44 -6.93 27.96 2.02
CA ALA A 44 -8.15 28.76 1.87
C ALA A 44 -9.41 27.91 2.07
N ALA A 45 -9.47 26.72 1.46
CA ALA A 45 -10.61 25.81 1.61
C ALA A 45 -10.74 25.29 3.06
N MET A 46 -9.62 24.96 3.72
CA MET A 46 -9.62 24.50 5.11
C MET A 46 -10.12 25.60 6.06
N ASN A 47 -9.59 26.83 5.92
CA ASN A 47 -10.01 27.96 6.75
C ASN A 47 -11.48 28.35 6.48
N ALA A 48 -11.93 28.34 5.22
CA ALA A 48 -13.32 28.63 4.86
C ALA A 48 -14.31 27.61 5.44
N TRP A 49 -13.89 26.33 5.51
CA TRP A 49 -14.70 25.29 6.18
C TRP A 49 -14.58 25.32 7.71
N GLY A 50 -13.59 26.03 8.26
CA GLY A 50 -13.32 26.10 9.69
C GLY A 50 -12.75 24.80 10.26
N ALA A 51 -11.83 24.17 9.51
CA ALA A 51 -11.17 22.94 9.95
C ALA A 51 -10.34 23.19 11.21
N GLU A 52 -10.63 22.45 12.29
CA GLU A 52 -9.85 22.45 13.53
C GLU A 52 -8.67 21.45 13.43
N ILE A 53 -8.90 20.33 12.73
CA ILE A 53 -7.86 19.35 12.40
C ILE A 53 -7.84 19.16 10.89
N VAL A 54 -6.64 19.19 10.31
CA VAL A 54 -6.37 18.89 8.91
C VAL A 54 -5.48 17.66 8.83
N HIS A 55 -6.07 16.52 8.48
CA HIS A 55 -5.40 15.22 8.46
C HIS A 55 -5.06 14.82 7.03
N ALA A 56 -3.83 15.03 6.62
CA ALA A 56 -3.33 14.63 5.31
C ALA A 56 -2.91 13.16 5.30
N ASN A 57 -3.36 12.43 4.26
CA ASN A 57 -3.10 10.99 4.11
C ASN A 57 -2.21 10.65 2.91
N HIS A 58 -1.92 11.65 2.07
CA HIS A 58 -1.04 11.48 0.91
C HIS A 58 -0.15 12.71 0.75
N LEU A 59 1.07 12.47 0.27
CA LEU A 59 2.05 13.55 0.12
C LEU A 59 1.64 14.60 -0.91
N LYS A 60 0.91 14.22 -1.97
CA LYS A 60 0.39 15.16 -2.97
C LYS A 60 -0.61 16.13 -2.35
N ALA A 61 -1.52 15.62 -1.50
CA ALA A 61 -2.48 16.44 -0.79
C ALA A 61 -1.78 17.41 0.18
N LEU A 62 -0.77 16.94 0.91
CA LEU A 62 0.06 17.77 1.79
C LEU A 62 0.83 18.84 1.01
N LEU A 63 1.39 18.49 -0.15
CA LEU A 63 2.08 19.42 -1.04
C LEU A 63 1.13 20.52 -1.54
N GLN A 64 -0.10 20.15 -1.92
CA GLN A 64 -1.10 21.12 -2.37
C GLN A 64 -1.51 22.07 -1.23
N LEU A 65 -1.68 21.55 -0.01
CA LEU A 65 -1.98 22.35 1.19
C LEU A 65 -0.93 23.44 1.41
N PHE A 66 0.35 23.08 1.34
CA PHE A 66 1.47 24.00 1.59
C PHE A 66 2.09 24.61 0.32
N ARG A 67 1.36 24.59 -0.80
CA ARG A 67 1.84 25.19 -2.07
C ARG A 67 2.10 26.69 -1.92
N ASN A 68 1.30 27.41 -1.13
CA ASN A 68 1.54 28.81 -0.78
C ASN A 68 2.23 28.87 0.58
N PRO A 69 3.54 29.17 0.66
CA PRO A 69 4.29 29.19 1.91
C PRO A 69 3.88 30.32 2.87
N PHE A 70 3.19 31.33 2.36
CA PHE A 70 2.71 32.49 3.14
C PHE A 70 1.30 32.31 3.70
N ALA A 71 0.55 31.32 3.23
CA ALA A 71 -0.78 31.03 3.73
C ALA A 71 -0.72 30.49 5.17
N ARG A 72 -1.53 31.06 6.06
CA ARG A 72 -1.63 30.61 7.46
C ARG A 72 -2.86 29.72 7.64
N LEU A 73 -2.63 28.51 8.09
CA LEU A 73 -3.67 27.56 8.46
C LEU A 73 -4.03 27.78 9.94
N GLY A 74 -5.33 27.85 10.26
CA GLY A 74 -5.81 27.97 11.63
C GLY A 74 -5.94 26.64 12.38
N GLY A 75 -5.93 25.51 11.66
CA GLY A 75 -6.12 24.17 12.22
C GLY A 75 -4.80 23.42 12.49
N TYR A 76 -4.89 22.39 13.35
CA TYR A 76 -3.80 21.46 13.68
C TYR A 76 -3.56 20.48 12.55
N VAL A 77 -2.32 20.34 12.09
CA VAL A 77 -1.96 19.51 10.92
C VAL A 77 -1.43 18.15 11.34
N VAL A 78 -2.13 17.11 10.95
CA VAL A 78 -1.70 15.71 11.09
C VAL A 78 -1.34 15.14 9.72
N PHE A 79 -0.24 14.41 9.62
CA PHE A 79 0.13 13.69 8.41
C PHE A 79 0.40 12.22 8.70
N THR A 80 -0.40 11.32 8.11
CA THR A 80 -0.16 9.86 8.18
C THR A 80 0.69 9.40 7.03
N VAL A 81 1.79 8.72 7.36
CA VAL A 81 2.75 8.16 6.40
C VAL A 81 2.36 6.71 6.12
N HIS A 82 1.71 6.47 4.96
CA HIS A 82 1.31 5.12 4.52
C HIS A 82 2.44 4.32 3.85
N GLY A 83 3.67 4.74 4.05
CA GLY A 83 4.89 4.16 3.51
C GLY A 83 5.84 5.23 3.00
N ILE A 84 7.13 4.97 3.14
CA ILE A 84 8.18 5.92 2.79
C ILE A 84 8.46 5.84 1.28
N HIS A 85 7.85 6.73 0.50
CA HIS A 85 7.99 6.74 -0.96
C HIS A 85 9.42 7.03 -1.46
N LEU A 86 10.28 7.60 -0.61
CA LEU A 86 11.69 7.81 -0.92
C LEU A 86 12.42 6.47 -1.19
N ARG A 87 11.94 5.36 -0.62
CA ARG A 87 12.45 4.00 -0.85
C ARG A 87 12.39 3.56 -2.32
N ARG A 88 11.54 4.19 -3.15
CA ARG A 88 11.55 3.94 -4.59
C ARG A 88 12.94 4.12 -5.22
N PHE A 89 13.72 5.07 -4.71
CA PHE A 89 15.05 5.35 -5.24
C PHE A 89 16.08 4.27 -4.91
N ASP A 90 15.81 3.39 -3.95
CA ASP A 90 16.67 2.26 -3.61
C ASP A 90 16.63 1.16 -4.71
N PHE A 91 15.59 1.19 -5.57
CA PHE A 91 15.37 0.29 -6.70
C PHE A 91 15.67 0.93 -8.07
N LEU A 92 16.16 2.14 -8.11
CA LEU A 92 16.51 2.83 -9.35
C LEU A 92 18.03 2.88 -9.53
N PRO A 93 18.53 2.83 -10.77
CA PRO A 93 19.96 2.97 -11.02
C PRO A 93 20.55 4.26 -10.42
N ASN A 94 21.75 4.20 -9.87
CA ASN A 94 22.46 5.34 -9.27
C ASN A 94 23.01 6.30 -10.35
N THR A 95 22.14 6.80 -11.21
CA THR A 95 22.50 7.82 -12.19
C THR A 95 22.50 9.21 -11.55
N PRO A 96 23.29 10.18 -12.05
CA PRO A 96 23.26 11.56 -11.55
C PRO A 96 21.85 12.15 -11.52
N ALA A 97 21.04 11.87 -12.55
CA ALA A 97 19.66 12.32 -12.63
C ALA A 97 18.78 11.76 -11.49
N ASN A 98 18.95 10.47 -11.16
CA ASN A 98 18.19 9.84 -10.08
C ASN A 98 18.65 10.31 -8.70
N LEU A 99 19.94 10.57 -8.52
CA LEU A 99 20.48 11.14 -7.29
C LEU A 99 19.96 12.55 -7.05
N VAL A 100 19.91 13.41 -8.08
CA VAL A 100 19.32 14.76 -8.00
C VAL A 100 17.83 14.67 -7.66
N LYS A 101 17.08 13.80 -8.34
CA LYS A 101 15.63 13.58 -8.04
C LYS A 101 15.42 13.10 -6.61
N ARG A 102 16.24 12.16 -6.12
CA ARG A 102 16.20 11.68 -4.73
C ARG A 102 16.45 12.81 -3.73
N TRP A 103 17.47 13.61 -3.97
CA TRP A 103 17.81 14.76 -3.12
C TRP A 103 16.68 15.80 -3.11
N ALA A 104 16.16 16.18 -4.28
CA ALA A 104 15.05 17.13 -4.40
C ALA A 104 13.80 16.62 -3.68
N ARG A 105 13.49 15.34 -3.83
CA ARG A 105 12.36 14.68 -3.14
C ARG A 105 12.56 14.70 -1.62
N LEU A 106 13.73 14.32 -1.13
CA LEU A 106 14.07 14.33 0.29
C LEU A 106 13.94 15.74 0.88
N SER A 107 14.45 16.75 0.17
CA SER A 107 14.37 18.15 0.61
C SER A 107 12.92 18.65 0.70
N LEU A 108 12.11 18.30 -0.31
CA LEU A 108 10.69 18.63 -0.32
C LEU A 108 9.94 17.96 0.85
N GLU A 109 10.15 16.66 1.05
CA GLU A 109 9.50 15.92 2.14
C GLU A 109 9.92 16.45 3.52
N ARG A 110 11.21 16.76 3.71
CA ARG A 110 11.70 17.44 4.93
C ARG A 110 11.01 18.76 5.20
N TYR A 111 10.82 19.56 4.15
CA TYR A 111 10.09 20.84 4.28
C TYR A 111 8.64 20.61 4.71
N LEU A 112 7.93 19.70 4.04
CA LEU A 112 6.53 19.41 4.30
C LEU A 112 6.31 18.81 5.71
N TYR A 113 7.16 17.88 6.13
CA TYR A 113 7.04 17.23 7.44
C TYR A 113 7.25 18.22 8.60
N ARG A 114 8.10 19.22 8.42
CA ARG A 114 8.29 20.31 9.40
C ARG A 114 7.10 21.25 9.53
N LYS A 115 6.15 21.19 8.59
CA LYS A 115 4.89 21.95 8.64
C LYS A 115 3.77 21.22 9.37
N CYS A 116 3.99 19.97 9.74
CA CYS A 116 3.00 19.16 10.44
C CYS A 116 3.19 19.29 11.95
N ASP A 117 2.09 19.44 12.67
CA ASP A 117 2.08 19.46 14.13
C ASP A 117 2.17 18.04 14.71
N ARG A 118 1.76 17.02 13.93
CA ARG A 118 1.88 15.61 14.25
C ARG A 118 2.11 14.79 12.98
N ILE A 119 3.02 13.82 13.06
CA ILE A 119 3.26 12.83 12.02
C ILE A 119 2.89 11.46 12.58
N VAL A 120 2.02 10.74 11.90
CA VAL A 120 1.63 9.38 12.27
C VAL A 120 2.43 8.39 11.43
N ALA A 121 3.25 7.59 12.09
CA ALA A 121 3.89 6.40 11.53
C ALA A 121 3.04 5.16 11.87
N LEU A 122 2.96 4.21 10.96
CA LEU A 122 2.15 3.01 11.16
C LEU A 122 2.92 1.90 11.88
N THR A 123 4.26 1.97 11.88
CA THR A 123 5.15 0.99 12.52
C THR A 123 6.33 1.69 13.21
N GLU A 124 6.97 0.99 14.14
CA GLU A 124 8.22 1.46 14.78
C GLU A 124 9.33 1.65 13.75
N THR A 125 9.41 0.75 12.77
CA THR A 125 10.39 0.83 11.68
C THR A 125 10.19 2.10 10.85
N ASP A 126 8.95 2.44 10.48
CA ASP A 126 8.66 3.68 9.74
C ASP A 126 8.96 4.92 10.59
N ALA A 127 8.64 4.90 11.90
CA ALA A 127 8.96 6.01 12.80
C ALA A 127 10.49 6.25 12.89
N ALA A 128 11.27 5.19 13.05
CA ALA A 128 12.73 5.27 13.06
C ALA A 128 13.29 5.81 11.73
N ASP A 129 12.75 5.35 10.60
CA ASP A 129 13.16 5.84 9.28
C ASP A 129 12.75 7.30 9.04
N ILE A 130 11.58 7.72 9.51
CA ILE A 130 11.16 9.13 9.44
C ILE A 130 12.14 10.00 10.21
N HIS A 131 12.50 9.63 11.44
CA HIS A 131 13.49 10.37 12.22
C HIS A 131 14.87 10.41 11.57
N ARG A 132 15.31 9.29 11.01
CA ARG A 132 16.61 9.17 10.33
C ARG A 132 16.68 10.00 9.04
N LEU A 133 15.63 9.99 8.23
CA LEU A 133 15.62 10.60 6.90
C LEU A 133 15.23 12.10 6.95
N TYR A 134 14.25 12.45 7.79
CA TYR A 134 13.62 13.77 7.73
C TYR A 134 13.94 14.66 8.92
N GLY A 135 14.30 14.10 10.08
CA GLY A 135 14.78 14.85 11.24
C GLY A 135 14.36 14.25 12.58
N ARG A 136 15.30 14.15 13.52
CA ARG A 136 15.09 13.51 14.84
C ARG A 136 14.10 14.23 15.76
N HIS A 137 13.85 15.52 15.51
CA HIS A 137 12.98 16.37 16.32
C HIS A 137 11.54 16.45 15.81
N LEU A 138 11.21 15.70 14.75
CA LEU A 138 9.84 15.67 14.22
C LEU A 138 8.87 15.03 15.22
N PRO A 139 7.64 15.57 15.36
CA PRO A 139 6.63 15.06 16.29
C PRO A 139 5.96 13.78 15.74
N VAL A 140 6.68 12.67 15.81
CA VAL A 140 6.22 11.37 15.30
C VAL A 140 5.51 10.60 16.41
N ALA A 141 4.29 10.13 16.12
CA ALA A 141 3.55 9.18 16.91
C ALA A 141 3.38 7.87 16.14
N ILE A 142 3.35 6.74 16.85
CA ILE A 142 3.12 5.43 16.23
C ILE A 142 1.68 5.04 16.47
N GLU A 143 0.92 4.89 15.37
CA GLU A 143 -0.49 4.48 15.38
C GLU A 143 -0.69 3.36 14.35
N PRO A 144 -0.55 2.09 14.75
CA PRO A 144 -0.68 0.96 13.84
C PRO A 144 -2.07 0.88 13.21
N ASN A 145 -2.13 0.45 11.95
CA ASN A 145 -3.38 0.06 11.35
C ASN A 145 -4.01 -1.10 12.12
N SER A 146 -5.33 -1.06 12.29
CA SER A 146 -6.09 -2.15 12.88
C SER A 146 -7.25 -2.54 11.96
N ILE A 147 -7.69 -3.80 12.07
CA ILE A 147 -8.88 -4.29 11.38
C ILE A 147 -9.99 -4.57 12.39
N GLY A 148 -11.21 -4.09 12.11
CA GLY A 148 -12.38 -4.43 12.88
C GLY A 148 -12.93 -5.81 12.47
N ARG A 149 -13.56 -6.54 13.40
CA ARG A 149 -14.21 -7.82 13.07
C ARG A 149 -15.27 -7.72 11.97
N SER A 150 -15.94 -6.57 11.84
CA SER A 150 -16.92 -6.29 10.78
C SER A 150 -16.34 -6.21 9.37
N THR A 151 -15.00 -6.12 9.23
CA THR A 151 -14.31 -6.05 7.93
C THR A 151 -14.20 -7.43 7.27
N LEU A 152 -14.41 -8.51 8.01
CA LEU A 152 -14.29 -9.88 7.53
C LEU A 152 -15.63 -10.34 6.92
N ARG A 153 -15.96 -9.86 5.71
CA ARG A 153 -17.13 -10.30 4.96
C ARG A 153 -17.00 -11.76 4.50
N SER A 154 -18.13 -12.43 4.31
CA SER A 154 -18.17 -13.79 3.77
C SER A 154 -17.79 -13.82 2.29
N ALA A 155 -17.29 -14.98 1.83
CA ALA A 155 -16.92 -15.21 0.44
C ALA A 155 -18.08 -15.71 -0.43
N GLU A 156 -19.34 -15.58 0.03
CA GLU A 156 -20.51 -16.06 -0.69
C GLU A 156 -20.76 -15.26 -1.97
N GLY A 157 -21.11 -15.95 -3.05
CA GLY A 157 -21.46 -15.34 -4.33
C GLY A 157 -20.28 -14.76 -5.12
N LEU A 158 -19.03 -15.16 -4.81
CA LEU A 158 -17.86 -14.71 -5.55
C LEU A 158 -17.83 -15.28 -6.98
N ARG A 159 -17.23 -14.51 -7.91
CA ARG A 159 -16.98 -14.93 -9.30
C ARG A 159 -16.09 -16.16 -9.40
N TYR A 160 -15.21 -16.38 -8.44
CA TYR A 160 -14.26 -17.48 -8.38
C TYR A 160 -14.47 -18.32 -7.13
N GLY A 161 -14.33 -19.66 -7.23
CA GLY A 161 -14.45 -20.59 -6.13
C GLY A 161 -13.28 -20.54 -5.14
N GLU A 162 -13.50 -21.03 -3.94
CA GLU A 162 -12.47 -21.16 -2.91
C GLU A 162 -11.37 -22.14 -3.37
N GLY A 163 -10.09 -21.74 -3.22
CA GLY A 163 -8.95 -22.57 -3.61
C GLY A 163 -8.85 -22.90 -5.10
N GLN A 164 -9.61 -22.19 -5.95
CA GLN A 164 -9.61 -22.39 -7.42
C GLN A 164 -8.22 -22.14 -8.01
N PHE A 165 -7.47 -21.20 -7.44
CA PHE A 165 -6.12 -20.83 -7.86
C PHE A 165 -5.08 -21.36 -6.87
N ALA A 166 -3.85 -21.63 -7.34
CA ALA A 166 -2.73 -21.90 -6.45
C ALA A 166 -2.42 -20.65 -5.63
N PHE A 167 -2.30 -19.51 -6.32
CA PHE A 167 -1.90 -18.25 -5.72
C PHE A 167 -2.89 -17.14 -6.06
N VAL A 168 -2.96 -16.14 -5.15
CA VAL A 168 -3.68 -14.89 -5.39
C VAL A 168 -2.80 -13.70 -5.04
N CYS A 169 -2.78 -12.69 -5.90
CA CYS A 169 -2.12 -11.42 -5.66
C CYS A 169 -3.15 -10.29 -5.78
N ILE A 170 -3.40 -9.60 -4.67
CA ILE A 170 -4.40 -8.52 -4.59
C ILE A 170 -3.67 -7.21 -4.31
N ALA A 171 -3.52 -6.38 -5.31
CA ALA A 171 -2.86 -5.08 -5.16
C ALA A 171 -3.13 -4.17 -6.36
N ARG A 172 -2.98 -2.86 -6.17
CA ARG A 172 -2.87 -1.93 -7.30
C ARG A 172 -1.65 -2.26 -8.14
N PHE A 173 -1.79 -2.22 -9.46
CA PHE A 173 -0.66 -2.44 -10.37
C PHE A 173 0.22 -1.20 -10.41
N GLU A 174 1.23 -1.19 -9.54
CA GLU A 174 2.24 -0.15 -9.38
C GLU A 174 3.61 -0.78 -9.16
N PHE A 175 4.68 -0.08 -9.51
CA PHE A 175 6.06 -0.53 -9.30
C PHE A 175 6.33 -0.97 -7.85
N GLN A 176 5.72 -0.27 -6.88
CA GLN A 176 5.81 -0.60 -5.46
C GLN A 176 5.38 -2.03 -5.15
N LYS A 177 4.36 -2.54 -5.84
CA LYS A 177 3.69 -3.81 -5.49
C LYS A 177 4.36 -5.06 -6.06
N GLY A 178 5.39 -4.93 -6.91
CA GLY A 178 6.26 -6.02 -7.32
C GLY A 178 5.61 -7.15 -8.11
N GLN A 179 4.48 -6.91 -8.81
CA GLN A 179 3.83 -7.94 -9.62
C GLN A 179 4.75 -8.48 -10.74
N ASP A 180 5.71 -7.70 -11.20
CA ASP A 180 6.74 -8.13 -12.15
C ASP A 180 7.68 -9.20 -11.57
N VAL A 181 7.99 -9.12 -10.27
CA VAL A 181 8.76 -10.16 -9.55
C VAL A 181 7.95 -11.45 -9.51
N LEU A 182 6.64 -11.35 -9.23
CA LEU A 182 5.76 -12.54 -9.20
C LEU A 182 5.62 -13.17 -10.59
N ILE A 183 5.44 -12.41 -11.67
CA ILE A 183 5.37 -12.95 -13.03
C ILE A 183 6.67 -13.70 -13.40
N LYS A 184 7.83 -13.14 -13.04
CA LYS A 184 9.13 -13.82 -13.25
C LYS A 184 9.26 -15.10 -12.42
N ALA A 185 8.72 -15.14 -11.21
CA ALA A 185 8.68 -16.34 -10.38
C ALA A 185 7.74 -17.40 -10.97
N ILE A 186 6.55 -17.01 -11.45
CA ILE A 186 5.64 -17.90 -12.18
C ILE A 186 6.32 -18.53 -13.39
N ALA A 187 7.12 -17.75 -14.14
CA ALA A 187 7.88 -18.26 -15.27
C ALA A 187 8.94 -19.33 -14.87
N ARG A 188 9.45 -19.29 -13.64
CA ARG A 188 10.38 -20.32 -13.14
C ARG A 188 9.67 -21.62 -12.69
N VAL A 189 8.42 -21.53 -12.24
CA VAL A 189 7.64 -22.67 -11.76
C VAL A 189 6.56 -23.12 -12.74
N HIS A 190 6.61 -22.65 -13.99
CA HIS A 190 5.56 -22.81 -14.99
C HIS A 190 5.20 -24.26 -15.27
N GLU A 191 6.20 -25.17 -15.32
CA GLU A 191 5.97 -26.61 -15.55
C GLU A 191 5.16 -27.23 -14.41
N THR A 192 5.45 -26.87 -13.16
CA THR A 192 4.71 -27.34 -11.99
C THR A 192 3.27 -26.83 -12.03
N LEU A 193 3.05 -25.55 -12.31
CA LEU A 193 1.70 -24.97 -12.40
C LEU A 193 0.88 -25.60 -13.54
N ARG A 194 1.49 -25.84 -14.71
CA ARG A 194 0.82 -26.52 -15.84
C ARG A 194 0.46 -27.96 -15.49
N ARG A 195 1.37 -28.71 -14.87
CA ARG A 195 1.12 -30.08 -14.43
C ARG A 195 -0.03 -30.20 -13.43
N LEU A 196 -0.17 -29.18 -12.54
CA LEU A 196 -1.23 -29.11 -11.54
C LEU A 196 -2.51 -28.46 -12.07
N GLU A 197 -2.52 -28.00 -13.32
CA GLU A 197 -3.62 -27.22 -13.92
C GLU A 197 -4.03 -26.01 -13.08
N LYS A 198 -3.06 -25.36 -12.42
CA LYS A 198 -3.27 -24.24 -11.51
C LYS A 198 -2.78 -22.93 -12.11
N LYS A 199 -3.53 -21.86 -11.79
CA LYS A 199 -3.21 -20.49 -12.20
C LYS A 199 -2.98 -19.61 -10.98
N THR A 200 -2.42 -18.42 -11.25
CA THR A 200 -2.33 -17.32 -10.29
C THR A 200 -3.37 -16.26 -10.64
N LEU A 201 -4.17 -15.87 -9.65
CA LEU A 201 -5.18 -14.80 -9.80
C LEU A 201 -4.56 -13.46 -9.40
N PHE A 202 -4.65 -12.48 -10.30
CA PHE A 202 -4.29 -11.09 -10.03
C PHE A 202 -5.54 -10.22 -9.94
N ILE A 203 -5.72 -9.50 -8.83
CA ILE A 203 -6.85 -8.60 -8.61
C ILE A 203 -6.33 -7.20 -8.36
N GLY A 204 -6.84 -6.24 -9.13
CA GLY A 204 -6.53 -4.82 -9.02
C GLY A 204 -6.45 -4.14 -10.37
N GLY A 205 -6.37 -2.82 -10.32
CA GLY A 205 -6.13 -1.94 -11.45
C GLY A 205 -4.87 -1.11 -11.22
N GLY A 206 -4.46 -0.34 -12.20
CA GLY A 206 -3.36 0.61 -12.05
C GLY A 206 -2.48 0.77 -13.29
N PRO A 207 -1.59 1.78 -13.28
CA PRO A 207 -0.82 2.16 -14.48
C PRO A 207 0.18 1.08 -14.93
N PHE A 208 0.57 0.17 -14.04
CA PHE A 208 1.56 -0.87 -14.33
C PHE A 208 0.93 -2.15 -14.93
N LEU A 209 -0.40 -2.26 -14.97
CA LEU A 209 -1.13 -3.47 -15.44
C LEU A 209 -0.73 -3.86 -16.88
N ARG A 210 -0.65 -2.89 -17.79
CA ARG A 210 -0.25 -3.18 -19.19
C ARG A 210 1.15 -3.78 -19.25
N HIS A 211 2.11 -3.23 -18.50
CA HIS A 211 3.46 -3.76 -18.44
C HIS A 211 3.50 -5.19 -17.92
N ILE A 212 2.71 -5.51 -16.88
CA ILE A 212 2.64 -6.86 -16.30
C ILE A 212 2.04 -7.88 -17.28
N ARG A 213 1.03 -7.49 -18.05
CA ARG A 213 0.47 -8.35 -19.11
C ARG A 213 1.49 -8.64 -20.21
N CYS A 214 2.16 -7.62 -20.74
CA CYS A 214 3.22 -7.79 -21.74
C CYS A 214 4.35 -8.69 -21.21
N LEU A 215 4.76 -8.50 -19.95
CA LEU A 215 5.79 -9.36 -19.34
C LEU A 215 5.37 -10.83 -19.25
N ALA A 216 4.10 -11.11 -18.95
CA ALA A 216 3.57 -12.48 -18.93
C ALA A 216 3.55 -13.10 -20.34
N GLU A 217 3.26 -12.31 -21.38
CA GLU A 217 3.33 -12.72 -22.78
C GLU A 217 4.79 -13.00 -23.21
N GLU A 218 5.72 -12.07 -22.93
CA GLU A 218 7.15 -12.21 -23.23
C GLU A 218 7.78 -13.44 -22.59
N LEU A 219 7.34 -13.80 -21.38
CA LEU A 219 7.84 -14.98 -20.64
C LEU A 219 7.06 -16.25 -20.94
N GLY A 220 6.04 -16.22 -21.81
CA GLY A 220 5.27 -17.39 -22.23
C GLY A 220 4.42 -18.02 -21.12
N VAL A 221 3.92 -17.21 -20.18
CA VAL A 221 3.13 -17.67 -19.02
C VAL A 221 1.74 -17.06 -18.92
N SER A 222 1.23 -16.48 -20.01
CA SER A 222 -0.10 -15.86 -20.05
C SER A 222 -1.24 -16.85 -19.75
N ASP A 223 -1.04 -18.13 -20.05
CA ASP A 223 -1.97 -19.23 -19.75
C ASP A 223 -2.05 -19.55 -18.25
N LEU A 224 -1.04 -19.17 -17.46
CA LEU A 224 -0.92 -19.42 -16.03
C LEU A 224 -1.40 -18.26 -15.15
N VAL A 225 -1.86 -17.16 -15.75
CA VAL A 225 -2.30 -15.98 -15.02
C VAL A 225 -3.72 -15.59 -15.41
N GLU A 226 -4.48 -15.15 -14.42
CA GLU A 226 -5.83 -14.59 -14.60
C GLU A 226 -5.85 -13.17 -14.04
N PHE A 227 -6.24 -12.19 -14.86
CA PHE A 227 -6.35 -10.79 -14.45
C PHE A 227 -7.82 -10.42 -14.30
N ALA A 228 -8.32 -10.39 -13.05
CA ALA A 228 -9.72 -10.10 -12.74
C ALA A 228 -10.11 -8.62 -12.88
N GLY A 229 -9.11 -7.73 -12.98
CA GLY A 229 -9.33 -6.28 -12.98
C GLY A 229 -9.53 -5.71 -11.58
N GLU A 230 -10.03 -4.49 -11.50
CA GLU A 230 -10.31 -3.81 -10.24
C GLU A 230 -11.66 -4.30 -9.69
N ILE A 231 -11.64 -4.83 -8.47
CA ILE A 231 -12.83 -5.35 -7.78
C ILE A 231 -12.99 -4.56 -6.48
N TYR A 232 -14.21 -4.10 -6.21
CA TYR A 232 -14.56 -3.52 -4.92
C TYR A 232 -14.54 -4.62 -3.85
N ASP A 233 -13.98 -4.32 -2.68
CA ASP A 233 -13.84 -5.30 -1.58
C ASP A 233 -13.02 -6.56 -1.96
N ALA A 234 -11.94 -6.34 -2.72
CA ALA A 234 -11.09 -7.42 -3.24
C ALA A 234 -10.53 -8.36 -2.16
N GLY A 235 -10.47 -7.92 -0.88
CA GLY A 235 -9.98 -8.72 0.24
C GLY A 235 -10.72 -10.04 0.44
N VAL A 236 -12.01 -10.14 0.10
CA VAL A 236 -12.77 -11.39 0.20
C VAL A 236 -12.26 -12.46 -0.78
N TYR A 237 -11.66 -12.03 -1.91
CA TYR A 237 -11.12 -12.93 -2.94
C TYR A 237 -9.80 -13.60 -2.55
N MET A 238 -9.20 -13.27 -1.40
CA MET A 238 -8.00 -13.99 -0.95
C MET A 238 -8.26 -15.48 -0.70
N THR A 239 -9.52 -15.87 -0.50
CA THR A 239 -9.93 -17.27 -0.36
C THR A 239 -9.92 -18.04 -1.69
N CYS A 240 -9.96 -17.35 -2.83
CA CYS A 240 -9.92 -17.97 -4.15
C CYS A 240 -8.55 -18.59 -4.47
N GLY A 241 -7.47 -18.10 -3.84
CA GLY A 241 -6.15 -18.73 -3.89
C GLY A 241 -5.86 -19.56 -2.63
N ARG A 242 -5.07 -20.62 -2.76
CA ARG A 242 -4.58 -21.37 -1.59
C ARG A 242 -3.62 -20.52 -0.76
N THR A 243 -2.76 -19.75 -1.43
CA THR A 243 -1.77 -18.88 -0.80
C THR A 243 -1.85 -17.47 -1.36
N LEU A 244 -1.86 -16.47 -0.47
CA LEU A 244 -1.73 -15.06 -0.84
C LEU A 244 -0.26 -14.72 -1.08
N ILE A 245 0.05 -14.06 -2.20
CA ILE A 245 1.39 -13.54 -2.47
C ILE A 245 1.38 -12.02 -2.44
N ALA A 246 2.29 -11.44 -1.64
CA ALA A 246 2.49 -10.00 -1.49
C ALA A 246 3.96 -9.61 -1.80
N PRO A 247 4.34 -9.44 -3.07
CA PRO A 247 5.73 -9.25 -3.49
C PRO A 247 6.21 -7.80 -3.47
N SER A 248 5.67 -6.99 -2.58
CA SER A 248 5.88 -5.53 -2.54
C SER A 248 7.34 -5.15 -2.28
N ARG A 249 7.83 -4.10 -2.95
CA ARG A 249 9.17 -3.54 -2.72
C ARG A 249 9.26 -2.76 -1.42
N TRP A 250 8.20 -2.06 -1.05
CA TRP A 250 8.06 -1.36 0.24
C TRP A 250 6.59 -1.23 0.61
N GLU A 251 6.30 -1.25 1.90
CA GLU A 251 4.99 -1.02 2.49
C GLU A 251 5.14 -0.17 3.77
N GLY A 252 4.05 0.46 4.18
CA GLY A 252 3.92 0.96 5.55
C GLY A 252 3.37 -0.16 6.45
N MET A 253 2.04 -0.29 6.52
CA MET A 253 1.37 -1.39 7.22
C MET A 253 0.16 -1.83 6.39
N PRO A 254 0.32 -2.84 5.52
CA PRO A 254 -0.70 -3.18 4.52
C PRO A 254 -1.94 -3.83 5.13
N TYR A 255 -3.11 -3.21 4.93
CA TYR A 255 -4.41 -3.75 5.39
C TYR A 255 -4.68 -5.15 4.85
N LEU A 256 -4.29 -5.43 3.60
CA LEU A 256 -4.47 -6.75 2.99
C LEU A 256 -3.82 -7.86 3.82
N LEU A 257 -2.60 -7.63 4.33
CA LEU A 257 -1.91 -8.62 5.17
C LEU A 257 -2.56 -8.75 6.53
N LEU A 258 -3.01 -7.65 7.15
CA LEU A 258 -3.78 -7.70 8.40
C LEU A 258 -5.06 -8.53 8.22
N GLU A 259 -5.78 -8.33 7.12
CA GLU A 259 -6.98 -9.10 6.79
C GLU A 259 -6.66 -10.58 6.52
N ALA A 260 -5.56 -10.88 5.85
CA ALA A 260 -5.12 -12.24 5.57
C ALA A 260 -4.73 -12.99 6.86
N VAL A 261 -4.01 -12.33 7.76
CA VAL A 261 -3.69 -12.85 9.10
C VAL A 261 -4.96 -13.16 9.90
N ALA A 262 -5.90 -12.22 9.94
CA ALA A 262 -7.17 -12.41 10.66
C ALA A 262 -8.06 -13.52 10.09
N ARG A 263 -7.88 -13.85 8.80
CA ARG A 263 -8.57 -14.95 8.11
C ARG A 263 -7.81 -16.28 8.16
N GLY A 264 -6.66 -16.34 8.81
CA GLY A 264 -5.83 -17.55 8.87
C GLY A 264 -5.29 -18.00 7.50
N ARG A 265 -4.98 -17.06 6.58
CA ARG A 265 -4.53 -17.40 5.22
C ARG A 265 -3.04 -17.70 5.19
N ARG A 266 -2.63 -18.64 4.33
CA ARG A 266 -1.21 -18.81 4.00
C ARG A 266 -0.71 -17.60 3.22
N ILE A 267 0.47 -17.12 3.55
CA ILE A 267 1.04 -15.89 2.97
C ILE A 267 2.49 -16.13 2.57
N ILE A 268 2.83 -15.75 1.34
CA ILE A 268 4.22 -15.56 0.90
C ILE A 268 4.40 -14.07 0.66
N ALA A 269 5.30 -13.42 1.39
CA ALA A 269 5.51 -11.97 1.28
C ALA A 269 6.99 -11.62 1.13
N SER A 270 7.26 -10.52 0.45
CA SER A 270 8.60 -9.94 0.44
C SER A 270 8.99 -9.42 1.82
N ASP A 271 10.27 -9.56 2.19
CA ASP A 271 10.81 -9.11 3.48
C ASP A 271 11.09 -7.58 3.48
N CYS A 272 10.07 -6.80 3.16
CA CYS A 272 10.10 -5.35 3.36
C CYS A 272 9.55 -4.97 4.74
N PRO A 273 9.95 -3.81 5.30
CA PRO A 273 9.64 -3.47 6.69
C PRO A 273 8.17 -3.61 7.08
N GLY A 274 7.25 -3.03 6.29
CA GLY A 274 5.82 -3.08 6.62
C GLY A 274 5.23 -4.49 6.57
N ASN A 275 5.69 -5.36 5.65
CA ASN A 275 5.28 -6.76 5.63
C ASN A 275 5.83 -7.50 6.85
N ARG A 276 7.11 -7.28 7.18
CA ARG A 276 7.77 -7.89 8.34
C ARG A 276 7.07 -7.53 9.65
N ASP A 277 6.72 -6.25 9.83
CA ASP A 277 6.05 -5.78 11.04
C ASP A 277 4.67 -6.44 11.24
N VAL A 278 3.93 -6.72 10.15
CA VAL A 278 2.64 -7.42 10.22
C VAL A 278 2.80 -8.93 10.45
N LEU A 279 3.82 -9.57 9.86
CA LEU A 279 3.94 -11.03 9.77
C LEU A 279 4.88 -11.66 10.78
N LYS A 280 5.61 -10.87 11.59
CA LYS A 280 6.67 -11.34 12.51
C LYS A 280 6.26 -12.49 13.44
N ASP A 281 4.99 -12.52 13.88
CA ASP A 281 4.46 -13.51 14.81
C ASP A 281 3.40 -14.43 14.15
N TYR A 282 3.32 -14.42 12.80
CA TYR A 282 2.32 -15.20 12.09
C TYR A 282 2.91 -16.47 11.46
N SER A 283 2.56 -17.63 12.03
CA SER A 283 3.14 -18.94 11.68
C SER A 283 2.78 -19.47 10.29
N LEU A 284 1.72 -18.96 9.65
CA LEU A 284 1.29 -19.37 8.29
C LEU A 284 1.88 -18.44 7.21
N SER A 285 2.97 -17.75 7.52
CA SER A 285 3.66 -16.91 6.53
C SER A 285 5.10 -17.36 6.30
N THR A 286 5.57 -17.13 5.09
CA THR A 286 6.99 -17.19 4.73
C THR A 286 7.39 -15.87 4.06
N MET A 287 8.66 -15.48 4.24
CA MET A 287 9.18 -14.26 3.65
C MET A 287 10.37 -14.56 2.74
N PHE A 288 10.49 -13.80 1.66
CA PHE A 288 11.59 -13.86 0.72
C PHE A 288 12.26 -12.48 0.57
N PRO A 289 13.57 -12.40 0.28
CA PRO A 289 14.24 -11.13 0.06
C PRO A 289 13.58 -10.30 -1.03
N VAL A 290 13.46 -8.99 -0.82
CA VAL A 290 12.83 -8.10 -1.81
C VAL A 290 13.50 -8.25 -3.17
N GLU A 291 12.70 -8.38 -4.24
CA GLU A 291 13.12 -8.63 -5.62
C GLU A 291 13.78 -9.99 -5.92
N ASP A 292 13.92 -10.88 -4.95
CA ASP A 292 14.48 -12.20 -5.17
C ASP A 292 13.46 -13.16 -5.80
N VAL A 293 13.50 -13.20 -7.13
CA VAL A 293 12.65 -14.08 -7.95
C VAL A 293 12.90 -15.55 -7.66
N SER A 294 14.16 -15.95 -7.33
CA SER A 294 14.52 -17.34 -7.07
C SER A 294 13.91 -17.84 -5.79
N SER A 295 14.12 -17.09 -4.72
CA SER A 295 13.55 -17.41 -3.41
C SER A 295 12.02 -17.43 -3.42
N LEU A 296 11.37 -16.49 -4.14
CA LEU A 296 9.91 -16.54 -4.34
C LEU A 296 9.47 -17.81 -5.07
N ALA A 297 10.15 -18.18 -6.16
CA ALA A 297 9.83 -19.38 -6.93
C ALA A 297 9.98 -20.67 -6.09
N GLU A 298 11.04 -20.80 -5.30
CA GLU A 298 11.24 -21.91 -4.37
C GLU A 298 10.11 -22.03 -3.34
N GLN A 299 9.70 -20.90 -2.74
CA GLN A 299 8.59 -20.88 -1.79
C GLN A 299 7.25 -21.20 -2.46
N MET A 300 7.04 -20.79 -3.72
CA MET A 300 5.85 -21.17 -4.49
C MET A 300 5.79 -22.67 -4.75
N GLN A 301 6.92 -23.32 -5.05
CA GLN A 301 6.99 -24.78 -5.23
C GLN A 301 6.73 -25.56 -3.93
N SER A 302 7.14 -24.99 -2.78
CA SER A 302 6.97 -25.65 -1.47
C SER A 302 5.57 -25.43 -0.88
N ALA A 303 4.80 -24.50 -1.40
CA ALA A 303 3.47 -24.14 -0.89
C ALA A 303 2.32 -24.95 -1.52
N ASP A 304 2.57 -25.69 -2.58
CA ASP A 304 1.66 -26.61 -3.26
C ASP A 304 1.80 -28.02 -2.69
#